data_b1b570cd4ad63f30ce8ea2e95a247aa1
#
_entry.id   b1b570cd4ad63f30ce8ea2e95a247aa1
#
_cell.length_a   1.000
_cell.length_b   1.000
_cell.length_c   1.000
_cell.angle_alpha   90.00
_cell.angle_beta   90.00
_cell.angle_gamma   90.00
#
_symmetry.space_group_name_H-M   'P 1'
#
loop_
_entity.id
_entity.type
_entity.pdbx_description
1 polymer ?
#
loop_
_entity_poly.entity_id
_entity_poly.type
_entity_poly.pdbx_seq_one_letter_code
_entity_poly.pdbx_strand_id
1 'polypeptide(L)'
;MILVAGVAHLYQGDLDLPRRAVDRLAEEDLGPDVAVEDFSYGAVAVTQRLQELQPELLVLVGAKRRGRPRGTVERWDVVAVPRTPTETQLSVADAVTGYIDPDLVLDVAQGFGALPSRTVMVDVEPASTEPSTELSPEAIVALEEVLELVREELRRARTPA
;
A
#
# COMPACT_ATOMS: atom_id res chain seq x y z
N MET A 1 -7.23 -15.72 2.13
CA MET A 1 -6.10 -15.18 2.92
C MET A 1 -6.13 -13.67 2.88
N ILE A 2 -5.49 -13.05 3.84
CA ILE A 2 -5.35 -11.60 3.93
C ILE A 2 -3.94 -11.23 3.50
N LEU A 3 -3.82 -10.24 2.62
CA LEU A 3 -2.53 -9.75 2.17
C LEU A 3 -2.29 -8.34 2.71
N VAL A 4 -1.17 -8.16 3.39
CA VAL A 4 -0.67 -6.85 3.79
C VAL A 4 0.52 -6.53 2.90
N ALA A 5 0.51 -5.39 2.24
CA ALA A 5 1.56 -5.02 1.32
C ALA A 5 1.91 -3.53 1.41
N GLY A 6 3.12 -3.19 1.05
CA GLY A 6 3.59 -1.81 1.05
C GLY A 6 4.12 -1.39 -0.31
N VAL A 7 3.84 -0.16 -0.69
CA VAL A 7 4.37 0.49 -1.89
C VAL A 7 5.26 1.65 -1.47
N ALA A 8 6.54 1.48 -1.65
CA ALA A 8 7.55 2.42 -1.17
C ALA A 8 8.52 2.85 -2.26
N HIS A 9 9.19 3.97 -2.03
CA HIS A 9 10.37 4.40 -2.77
C HIS A 9 11.58 4.25 -1.86
N LEU A 10 12.43 3.27 -2.16
CA LEU A 10 13.61 2.95 -1.37
C LEU A 10 14.54 4.16 -1.26
N TYR A 11 14.91 4.52 -0.04
CA TYR A 11 15.84 5.61 0.27
C TYR A 11 15.39 7.01 -0.21
N GLN A 12 14.09 7.21 -0.40
CA GLN A 12 13.48 8.48 -0.75
C GLN A 12 12.78 9.14 0.46
N GLY A 13 13.51 9.26 1.56
CA GLY A 13 12.98 9.84 2.79
C GLY A 13 11.76 9.08 3.28
N ASP A 14 10.68 9.80 3.57
CA ASP A 14 9.47 9.20 4.15
C ASP A 14 8.66 8.36 3.16
N LEU A 15 8.96 8.43 1.86
CA LEU A 15 8.36 7.52 0.88
C LEU A 15 8.85 6.08 1.06
N ASP A 16 9.87 5.86 1.88
CA ASP A 16 10.36 4.53 2.24
C ASP A 16 9.62 3.93 3.46
N LEU A 17 8.74 4.68 4.10
CA LEU A 17 7.99 4.22 5.28
C LEU A 17 7.19 2.93 5.03
N PRO A 18 6.48 2.76 3.90
CA PRO A 18 5.74 1.52 3.68
C PRO A 18 6.62 0.27 3.71
N ARG A 19 7.85 0.33 3.21
CA ARG A 19 8.80 -0.79 3.29
C ARG A 19 9.17 -1.11 4.74
N ARG A 20 9.40 -0.06 5.54
CA ARG A 20 9.70 -0.22 6.98
C ARG A 20 8.56 -0.87 7.71
N ALA A 21 7.32 -0.48 7.38
CA ALA A 21 6.12 -1.08 7.96
C ALA A 21 6.02 -2.57 7.60
N VAL A 22 6.22 -2.91 6.35
CA VAL A 22 6.18 -4.31 5.87
C VAL A 22 7.27 -5.14 6.55
N ASP A 23 8.49 -4.63 6.66
CA ASP A 23 9.59 -5.33 7.32
C ASP A 23 9.26 -5.61 8.79
N ARG A 24 8.69 -4.63 9.49
CA ARG A 24 8.26 -4.79 10.89
C ARG A 24 7.14 -5.81 11.04
N LEU A 25 6.12 -5.74 10.17
CA LEU A 25 4.98 -6.65 10.22
C LEU A 25 5.37 -8.09 9.85
N ALA A 26 6.34 -8.25 8.96
CA ALA A 26 6.83 -9.58 8.58
C ALA A 26 7.51 -10.32 9.75
N GLU A 27 7.99 -9.60 10.76
CA GLU A 27 8.60 -10.18 11.96
C GLU A 27 7.56 -10.55 13.02
N GLU A 28 6.32 -10.12 12.86
CA GLU A 28 5.25 -10.42 13.83
C GLU A 28 4.50 -11.69 13.44
N ASP A 29 3.94 -12.36 14.45
CA ASP A 29 3.00 -13.45 14.22
C ASP A 29 1.61 -12.86 14.01
N LEU A 30 1.24 -12.65 12.76
CA LEU A 30 -0.06 -12.10 12.38
C LEU A 30 -1.11 -13.18 12.13
N GLY A 31 -0.71 -14.44 12.22
CA GLY A 31 -1.58 -15.57 11.97
C GLY A 31 -1.32 -16.27 10.63
N PRO A 32 -1.76 -17.55 10.49
CA PRO A 32 -1.44 -18.36 9.31
C PRO A 32 -2.20 -17.90 8.05
N ASP A 33 -3.24 -17.10 8.20
CA ASP A 33 -4.06 -16.59 7.10
C ASP A 33 -3.56 -15.25 6.55
N VAL A 34 -2.47 -14.70 7.09
CA VAL A 34 -1.92 -13.40 6.68
C VAL A 34 -0.58 -13.58 5.97
N ALA A 35 -0.47 -12.98 4.79
CA ALA A 35 0.79 -12.83 4.08
C ALA A 35 1.20 -11.36 4.08
N VAL A 36 2.51 -11.10 4.17
CA VAL A 36 3.08 -9.76 4.15
C VAL A 36 4.07 -9.68 2.98
N GLU A 37 3.87 -8.72 2.07
CA GLU A 37 4.70 -8.60 0.87
C GLU A 37 5.08 -7.15 0.60
N ASP A 38 6.21 -6.96 -0.06
CA ASP A 38 6.64 -5.67 -0.58
C ASP A 38 6.17 -5.56 -2.03
N PHE A 39 5.38 -4.51 -2.32
CA PHE A 39 4.85 -4.23 -3.65
C PHE A 39 5.55 -3.06 -4.35
N SER A 40 6.77 -2.75 -3.95
CA SER A 40 7.53 -1.61 -4.47
C SER A 40 8.26 -1.91 -5.79
N TYR A 41 7.75 -2.85 -6.58
CA TYR A 41 8.44 -3.29 -7.82
C TYR A 41 7.66 -3.02 -9.12
N GLY A 42 6.59 -2.25 -9.04
CA GLY A 42 5.85 -1.80 -10.21
C GLY A 42 4.43 -2.35 -10.33
N ALA A 43 3.53 -1.53 -10.84
CA ALA A 43 2.08 -1.78 -10.80
C ALA A 43 1.66 -3.01 -11.62
N VAL A 44 2.30 -3.26 -12.76
CA VAL A 44 1.96 -4.40 -13.63
C VAL A 44 2.30 -5.73 -12.96
N ALA A 45 3.51 -5.84 -12.41
CA ALA A 45 3.94 -7.04 -11.71
C ALA A 45 3.15 -7.26 -10.41
N VAL A 46 2.81 -6.19 -9.71
CA VAL A 46 1.91 -6.25 -8.54
C VAL A 46 0.54 -6.79 -8.94
N THR A 47 -0.01 -6.32 -10.05
CA THR A 47 -1.29 -6.80 -10.57
C THR A 47 -1.24 -8.30 -10.84
N GLN A 48 -0.16 -8.79 -11.47
CA GLN A 48 0.03 -10.22 -11.71
C GLN A 48 0.12 -10.99 -10.39
N ARG A 49 0.80 -10.45 -9.39
CA ARG A 49 0.90 -11.07 -8.08
C ARG A 49 -0.46 -11.18 -7.39
N LEU A 50 -1.29 -10.15 -7.49
CA LEU A 50 -2.65 -10.18 -6.97
C LEU A 50 -3.51 -11.24 -7.67
N GLN A 51 -3.33 -11.43 -8.98
CA GLN A 51 -4.03 -12.47 -9.72
C GLN A 51 -3.61 -13.87 -9.28
N GLU A 52 -2.35 -14.07 -8.91
CA GLU A 52 -1.86 -15.34 -8.38
C GLU A 52 -2.40 -15.62 -6.98
N LEU A 53 -2.35 -14.64 -6.10
CA LEU A 53 -2.70 -14.82 -4.69
C LEU A 53 -4.20 -14.79 -4.42
N GLN A 54 -4.95 -13.97 -5.15
CA GLN A 54 -6.39 -13.78 -4.97
C GLN A 54 -6.81 -13.60 -3.50
N PRO A 55 -6.23 -12.61 -2.79
CA PRO A 55 -6.58 -12.40 -1.39
C PRO A 55 -8.03 -11.94 -1.23
N GLU A 56 -8.65 -12.29 -0.11
CA GLU A 56 -9.99 -11.81 0.25
C GLU A 56 -9.96 -10.35 0.70
N LEU A 57 -8.86 -9.95 1.34
CA LEU A 57 -8.62 -8.59 1.81
C LEU A 57 -7.19 -8.19 1.48
N LEU A 58 -7.04 -7.01 0.90
CA LEU A 58 -5.76 -6.36 0.70
C LEU A 58 -5.70 -5.13 1.62
N VAL A 59 -4.69 -5.07 2.48
CA VAL A 59 -4.34 -3.87 3.24
C VAL A 59 -3.07 -3.30 2.63
N LEU A 60 -3.19 -2.18 1.94
CA LEU A 60 -2.08 -1.56 1.23
C LEU A 60 -1.58 -0.36 2.02
N VAL A 61 -0.29 -0.36 2.33
CA VAL A 61 0.39 0.75 2.99
C VAL A 61 1.10 1.58 1.95
N GLY A 62 0.87 2.88 1.97
CA GLY A 62 1.50 3.82 1.06
C GLY A 62 1.98 5.09 1.76
N ALA A 63 2.73 5.89 1.02
CA ALA A 63 3.13 7.23 1.44
C ALA A 63 3.14 8.10 0.20
N LYS A 64 2.36 9.18 0.22
CA LYS A 64 2.23 10.06 -0.93
C LYS A 64 1.89 11.47 -0.49
N ARG A 65 2.45 12.47 -1.17
CA ARG A 65 2.07 13.87 -0.97
C ARG A 65 0.66 14.10 -1.46
N ARG A 66 -0.23 14.51 -0.54
CA ARG A 66 -1.64 14.80 -0.83
C ARG A 66 -2.08 16.13 -0.24
N GLY A 67 -1.14 16.94 0.29
CA GLY A 67 -1.45 18.24 0.86
C GLY A 67 -2.00 18.21 2.29
N ARG A 68 -1.86 17.09 2.99
CA ARG A 68 -2.22 16.96 4.40
C ARG A 68 -1.09 17.47 5.30
N PRO A 69 -1.35 17.76 6.58
CA PRO A 69 -0.27 18.01 7.52
C PRO A 69 0.75 16.87 7.55
N ARG A 70 2.02 17.21 7.72
CA ARG A 70 3.13 16.26 7.75
C ARG A 70 2.92 15.18 8.81
N GLY A 71 3.12 13.92 8.42
CA GLY A 71 2.95 12.80 9.34
C GLY A 71 1.51 12.35 9.53
N THR A 72 0.56 12.94 8.82
CA THR A 72 -0.84 12.48 8.85
C THR A 72 -0.92 11.05 8.35
N VAL A 73 -1.63 10.20 9.09
CA VAL A 73 -1.96 8.84 8.68
C VAL A 73 -3.47 8.78 8.44
N GLU A 74 -3.84 8.31 7.26
CA GLU A 74 -5.26 8.12 6.91
C GLU A 74 -5.53 6.69 6.49
N ARG A 75 -6.70 6.20 6.87
CA ARG A 75 -7.19 4.90 6.45
C ARG A 75 -8.50 5.11 5.70
N TRP A 76 -8.64 4.47 4.54
CA TRP A 76 -9.92 4.46 3.82
C TRP A 76 -10.15 3.14 3.10
N ASP A 77 -11.44 2.82 2.88
CA ASP A 77 -11.83 1.73 2.02
C ASP A 77 -11.67 2.16 0.57
N VAL A 78 -11.03 1.32 -0.22
CA VAL A 78 -10.87 1.58 -1.65
C VAL A 78 -12.13 1.08 -2.35
N VAL A 79 -12.86 2.03 -2.96
CA VAL A 79 -14.08 1.72 -3.71
C VAL A 79 -13.69 1.52 -5.16
N ALA A 80 -14.05 0.37 -5.71
CA ALA A 80 -13.82 0.09 -7.13
C ALA A 80 -14.69 1.02 -7.99
N VAL A 81 -14.03 1.71 -8.92
CA VAL A 81 -14.68 2.58 -9.91
C VAL A 81 -14.45 1.98 -11.29
N PRO A 82 -15.49 1.84 -12.14
CA PRO A 82 -15.30 1.34 -13.49
C PRO A 82 -14.25 2.18 -14.25
N ARG A 83 -13.30 1.50 -14.88
CA ARG A 83 -12.27 2.15 -15.68
C ARG A 83 -12.42 1.76 -17.13
N THR A 84 -12.26 2.74 -18.02
CA THR A 84 -12.26 2.47 -19.46
C THR A 84 -10.95 1.80 -19.86
N PRO A 85 -10.94 1.04 -20.99
CA PRO A 85 -9.69 0.50 -21.51
C PRO A 85 -8.61 1.55 -21.76
N THR A 86 -9.02 2.75 -22.20
CA THR A 86 -8.09 3.88 -22.42
C THR A 86 -7.46 4.35 -21.11
N GLU A 87 -8.24 4.52 -20.06
CA GLU A 87 -7.72 4.89 -18.74
C GLU A 87 -6.73 3.86 -18.21
N THR A 88 -7.05 2.57 -18.33
CA THR A 88 -6.17 1.46 -17.94
C THR A 88 -4.87 1.49 -18.75
N GLN A 89 -4.96 1.73 -20.04
CA GLN A 89 -3.79 1.79 -20.92
C GLN A 89 -2.85 2.94 -20.54
N LEU A 90 -3.41 4.11 -20.19
CA LEU A 90 -2.61 5.25 -19.72
C LEU A 90 -1.90 4.93 -18.40
N SER A 91 -2.57 4.26 -17.47
CA SER A 91 -1.97 3.83 -16.20
C SER A 91 -0.85 2.82 -16.41
N VAL A 92 -1.03 1.87 -17.34
CA VAL A 92 0.02 0.91 -17.70
C VAL A 92 1.22 1.64 -18.33
N ALA A 93 0.98 2.62 -19.20
CA ALA A 93 2.05 3.42 -19.81
C ALA A 93 2.88 4.14 -18.73
N ASP A 94 2.25 4.70 -17.72
CA ASP A 94 2.95 5.31 -16.59
C ASP A 94 3.75 4.27 -15.79
N ALA A 95 3.17 3.10 -15.57
CA ALA A 95 3.83 2.03 -14.83
C ALA A 95 5.10 1.53 -15.53
N VAL A 96 5.10 1.41 -16.85
CA VAL A 96 6.27 0.91 -17.60
C VAL A 96 7.43 1.91 -17.64
N THR A 97 7.20 3.17 -17.28
CA THR A 97 8.28 4.17 -17.14
C THR A 97 9.06 4.02 -15.83
N GLY A 98 8.64 3.09 -14.96
CA GLY A 98 9.26 2.87 -13.65
C GLY A 98 8.69 3.75 -12.55
N TYR A 99 7.63 4.50 -12.84
CA TYR A 99 6.94 5.29 -11.81
C TYR A 99 6.23 4.37 -10.84
N ILE A 100 6.51 4.54 -9.55
CA ILE A 100 5.92 3.75 -8.47
C ILE A 100 5.12 4.67 -7.57
N ASP A 101 3.85 4.35 -7.36
CA ASP A 101 2.91 5.18 -6.64
C ASP A 101 1.75 4.27 -6.18
N PRO A 102 1.28 4.38 -4.93
CA PRO A 102 0.20 3.51 -4.45
C PRO A 102 -1.10 3.67 -5.25
N ASP A 103 -1.42 4.88 -5.70
CA ASP A 103 -2.62 5.10 -6.51
C ASP A 103 -2.50 4.43 -7.88
N LEU A 104 -1.30 4.46 -8.48
CA LEU A 104 -1.05 3.80 -9.75
C LEU A 104 -1.19 2.28 -9.63
N VAL A 105 -0.71 1.69 -8.55
CA VAL A 105 -0.89 0.26 -8.25
C VAL A 105 -2.39 -0.08 -8.22
N LEU A 106 -3.18 0.71 -7.51
CA LEU A 106 -4.62 0.50 -7.42
C LEU A 106 -5.30 0.66 -8.79
N ASP A 107 -4.92 1.67 -9.56
CA ASP A 107 -5.49 1.95 -10.88
C ASP A 107 -5.24 0.79 -11.86
N VAL A 108 -4.01 0.30 -11.92
CA VAL A 108 -3.66 -0.80 -12.82
C VAL A 108 -4.33 -2.10 -12.38
N ALA A 109 -4.29 -2.43 -11.09
CA ALA A 109 -4.93 -3.63 -10.57
C ALA A 109 -6.44 -3.61 -10.83
N GLN A 110 -7.09 -2.47 -10.63
CA GLN A 110 -8.51 -2.30 -10.88
C GLN A 110 -8.85 -2.46 -12.36
N GLY A 111 -8.03 -1.86 -13.25
CA GLY A 111 -8.24 -1.95 -14.68
C GLY A 111 -8.18 -3.38 -15.22
N PHE A 112 -7.41 -4.25 -14.60
CA PHE A 112 -7.32 -5.68 -14.95
C PHE A 112 -8.25 -6.57 -14.13
N GLY A 113 -9.09 -5.99 -13.29
CA GLY A 113 -10.01 -6.77 -12.44
C GLY A 113 -9.31 -7.60 -11.37
N ALA A 114 -8.09 -7.21 -10.99
CA ALA A 114 -7.27 -7.93 -10.01
C ALA A 114 -7.41 -7.39 -8.59
N LEU A 115 -8.02 -6.22 -8.42
CA LEU A 115 -8.16 -5.61 -7.11
C LEU A 115 -9.18 -6.40 -6.27
N PRO A 116 -8.81 -6.86 -5.06
CA PRO A 116 -9.76 -7.54 -4.18
C PRO A 116 -10.98 -6.66 -3.86
N SER A 117 -12.15 -7.28 -3.71
CA SER A 117 -13.38 -6.56 -3.37
C SER A 117 -13.28 -5.81 -2.04
N ARG A 118 -12.48 -6.34 -1.12
CA ARG A 118 -12.14 -5.67 0.13
C ARG A 118 -10.69 -5.19 0.05
N THR A 119 -10.51 -3.91 -0.17
CA THR A 119 -9.20 -3.28 -0.23
C THR A 119 -9.21 -2.05 0.68
N VAL A 120 -8.23 -1.99 1.57
CA VAL A 120 -8.06 -0.89 2.52
C VAL A 120 -6.72 -0.23 2.25
N MET A 121 -6.73 1.09 2.20
CA MET A 121 -5.52 1.90 2.09
C MET A 121 -5.18 2.50 3.44
N VAL A 122 -3.91 2.41 3.82
CA VAL A 122 -3.33 3.11 4.96
C VAL A 122 -2.19 3.96 4.42
N ASP A 123 -2.36 5.27 4.41
CA ASP A 123 -1.46 6.18 3.71
C ASP A 123 -0.92 7.25 4.63
N VAL A 124 0.32 7.67 4.38
CA VAL A 124 1.04 8.65 5.21
C VAL A 124 1.42 9.85 4.37
N GLU A 125 1.23 11.06 4.94
CA GLU A 125 1.75 12.29 4.36
C GLU A 125 3.23 12.42 4.71
N PRO A 126 4.16 12.38 3.73
CA PRO A 126 5.57 12.52 4.02
C PRO A 126 5.91 13.93 4.50
N ALA A 127 6.82 14.04 5.46
CA ALA A 127 7.41 15.30 5.86
C ALA A 127 8.57 15.69 4.93
N SER A 128 9.33 14.69 4.46
CA SER A 128 10.43 14.88 3.51
C SER A 128 10.45 13.74 2.51
N THR A 129 10.72 14.07 1.25
CA THR A 129 10.95 13.09 0.17
C THR A 129 12.38 13.19 -0.35
N GLU A 130 13.25 13.93 0.34
CA GLU A 130 14.66 14.03 0.01
C GLU A 130 15.36 12.69 0.20
N PRO A 131 16.31 12.33 -0.65
CA PRO A 131 17.06 11.09 -0.50
C PRO A 131 17.64 10.95 0.90
N SER A 132 17.34 9.86 1.58
CA SER A 132 17.79 9.59 2.94
C SER A 132 17.61 8.10 3.27
N THR A 133 18.48 7.59 4.12
CA THR A 133 18.33 6.25 4.70
C THR A 133 17.49 6.27 5.98
N GLU A 134 17.11 7.46 6.44
CA GLU A 134 16.38 7.66 7.69
C GLU A 134 15.02 8.29 7.43
N LEU A 135 14.04 7.95 8.27
CA LEU A 135 12.74 8.61 8.29
C LEU A 135 12.84 9.91 9.09
N SER A 136 11.98 10.88 8.73
CA SER A 136 11.81 12.10 9.54
C SER A 136 11.25 11.76 10.92
N PRO A 137 11.37 12.67 11.91
CA PRO A 137 10.74 12.48 13.22
C PRO A 137 9.23 12.25 13.11
N GLU A 138 8.55 12.97 12.22
CA GLU A 138 7.12 12.83 11.97
C GLU A 138 6.78 11.45 11.42
N ALA A 139 7.60 10.93 10.51
CA ALA A 139 7.40 9.61 9.91
C ALA A 139 7.69 8.48 10.90
N ILE A 140 8.62 8.65 11.83
CA ILE A 140 8.88 7.67 12.89
C ILE A 140 7.62 7.49 13.75
N VAL A 141 6.98 8.59 14.12
CA VAL A 141 5.72 8.53 14.87
C VAL A 141 4.60 7.94 14.02
N ALA A 142 4.48 8.36 12.75
CA ALA A 142 3.48 7.87 11.83
C ALA A 142 3.63 6.35 11.58
N LEU A 143 4.83 5.83 11.55
CA LEU A 143 5.08 4.40 11.37
C LEU A 143 4.39 3.57 12.46
N GLU A 144 4.50 3.97 13.72
CA GLU A 144 3.83 3.27 14.83
C GLU A 144 2.30 3.30 14.68
N GLU A 145 1.75 4.43 14.24
CA GLU A 145 0.31 4.54 13.97
C GLU A 145 -0.12 3.63 12.81
N VAL A 146 0.66 3.58 11.74
CA VAL A 146 0.42 2.68 10.61
C VAL A 146 0.38 1.23 11.06
N LEU A 147 1.36 0.81 11.86
CA LEU A 147 1.42 -0.56 12.37
C LEU A 147 0.18 -0.90 13.20
N GLU A 148 -0.25 0.01 14.05
CA GLU A 148 -1.45 -0.20 14.88
C GLU A 148 -2.71 -0.26 14.02
N LEU A 149 -2.85 0.61 13.02
CA LEU A 149 -4.00 0.57 12.11
C LEU A 149 -4.06 -0.73 11.31
N VAL A 150 -2.93 -1.25 10.87
CA VAL A 150 -2.88 -2.54 10.16
C VAL A 150 -3.32 -3.65 11.10
N ARG A 151 -2.79 -3.70 12.32
CA ARG A 151 -3.18 -4.70 13.32
C ARG A 151 -4.67 -4.64 13.64
N GLU A 152 -5.22 -3.44 13.77
CA GLU A 152 -6.64 -3.24 14.00
C GLU A 152 -7.48 -3.75 12.83
N GLU A 153 -7.04 -3.50 11.60
CA GLU A 153 -7.73 -3.98 10.40
C GLU A 153 -7.75 -5.52 10.35
N LEU A 154 -6.67 -6.16 10.74
CA LEU A 154 -6.59 -7.62 10.83
C LEU A 154 -7.55 -8.16 11.90
N ARG A 155 -7.65 -7.49 13.04
CA ARG A 155 -8.61 -7.88 14.10
C ARG A 155 -10.05 -7.76 13.61
N ARG A 156 -10.38 -6.67 12.91
CA ARG A 156 -11.73 -6.47 12.32
C ARG A 156 -12.07 -7.57 11.31
N ALA A 157 -11.12 -7.94 10.47
CA ALA A 157 -11.34 -8.94 9.44
C ALA A 157 -11.66 -10.31 10.02
N ARG A 158 -11.22 -10.59 11.23
CA ARG A 158 -11.43 -11.86 11.94
C ARG A 158 -12.67 -11.87 12.82
N THR A 159 -13.27 -10.72 13.05
CA THR A 159 -14.47 -10.63 13.86
C THR A 159 -15.68 -10.95 12.97
N PRO A 160 -16.51 -11.95 13.32
CA PRO A 160 -17.74 -12.24 12.57
C PRO A 160 -18.68 -11.03 12.59
N ALA A 161 -19.32 -10.77 11.45
CA ALA A 161 -20.33 -9.71 11.34
C ALA A 161 -21.60 -10.07 12.12
#